data_57be46ca3725bdd7442e897498f4d960
#
_entry.id   57be46ca3725bdd7442e897498f4d960
#
_cell.length_a   1.000
_cell.length_b   1.000
_cell.length_c   1.000
_cell.angle_alpha   90.00
_cell.angle_beta   90.00
_cell.angle_gamma   90.00
#
_symmetry.space_group_name_H-M   'P 1'
#
loop_
_entity.id
_entity.type
_entity.pdbx_description
1 polymer ?
#
loop_
_entity_poly.entity_id
_entity_poly.type
_entity_poly.pdbx_seq_one_letter_code
_entity_poly.pdbx_strand_id
1 'polypeptide(L)'
;LSAATVCACSLLVSGAVVASPMSHEVASEGSGVMGGSFYVSAAYSPAFPSVTSFDMRESSRETSYVRGYDKSVATIDVSAPANFSKSGYTFAFSKNLLTSFDGAVGYSLGGARVELEASYRRFATLADGQYAKSGAESLAAIVRDAVITENNYFVVKIDEITNTSVMLNGCYDVLHTDLPVSPYVCAGIGASFVDISKQVTTKLAYRGKVGISYQFTPEISLVVGGFYHGLFDESYKDIPAHNSVKFPGEAKASVKAH
;
A
#
# COMPACT_ATOMS: atom_id res chain seq x y z
N LEU A 1 15.17 -2.76 -14.46
CA LEU A 1 13.80 -2.25 -14.24
C LEU A 1 12.96 -3.39 -13.69
N SER A 2 13.09 -3.68 -12.40
CA SER A 2 12.21 -4.60 -11.67
C SER A 2 11.28 -3.73 -10.86
N ALA A 3 10.05 -3.58 -11.33
CA ALA A 3 9.01 -2.91 -10.59
C ALA A 3 8.50 -3.84 -9.50
N ALA A 4 8.56 -3.43 -8.24
CA ALA A 4 7.81 -4.11 -7.19
C ALA A 4 6.33 -3.95 -7.48
N THR A 5 5.77 -5.04 -7.86
CA THR A 5 4.40 -5.12 -8.28
C THR A 5 3.57 -5.42 -7.03
N VAL A 6 2.99 -4.38 -6.43
CA VAL A 6 1.83 -4.60 -5.55
C VAL A 6 0.66 -4.92 -6.49
N CYS A 7 0.56 -6.15 -6.93
CA CYS A 7 -0.60 -6.61 -7.71
C CYS A 7 -1.76 -6.82 -6.75
N ALA A 8 -2.57 -5.80 -6.58
CA ALA A 8 -3.82 -5.92 -5.86
C ALA A 8 -4.94 -6.18 -6.87
N CYS A 9 -5.27 -7.43 -7.10
CA CYS A 9 -6.51 -7.80 -7.76
C CYS A 9 -7.62 -7.71 -6.71
N SER A 10 -8.35 -6.62 -6.69
CA SER A 10 -9.46 -6.44 -5.77
C SER A 10 -10.76 -6.39 -6.54
N LEU A 11 -11.70 -7.18 -6.10
CA LEU A 11 -13.11 -6.99 -6.42
C LEU A 11 -13.58 -5.78 -5.63
N LEU A 12 -13.65 -4.64 -6.30
CA LEU A 12 -14.19 -3.41 -5.74
C LEU A 12 -15.71 -3.55 -5.72
N VAL A 13 -16.30 -3.82 -4.58
CA VAL A 13 -17.70 -3.49 -4.36
C VAL A 13 -17.71 -2.06 -3.84
N SER A 14 -17.77 -1.11 -4.75
CA SER A 14 -17.85 0.30 -4.43
C SER A 14 -19.31 0.71 -4.40
N GLY A 15 -19.83 0.99 -3.22
CA GLY A 15 -21.03 1.81 -3.13
C GLY A 15 -20.61 3.26 -3.33
N ALA A 16 -20.76 3.80 -4.54
CA ALA A 16 -20.63 5.22 -4.76
C ALA A 16 -21.89 5.92 -4.29
N VAL A 17 -21.79 6.72 -3.25
CA VAL A 17 -22.83 7.70 -2.94
C VAL A 17 -22.47 8.95 -3.73
N VAL A 18 -23.19 9.20 -4.79
CA VAL A 18 -23.03 10.40 -5.60
C VAL A 18 -23.76 11.54 -4.91
N ALA A 19 -23.06 12.61 -4.64
CA ALA A 19 -23.71 13.88 -4.36
C ALA A 19 -24.36 14.40 -5.63
N SER A 20 -25.58 14.90 -5.49
CA SER A 20 -26.39 15.52 -6.53
C SER A 20 -25.60 16.38 -7.49
N PRO A 21 -25.93 16.40 -8.79
CA PRO A 21 -25.37 17.36 -9.69
C PRO A 21 -25.73 18.77 -9.16
N MET A 22 -24.74 19.54 -8.77
CA MET A 22 -24.91 20.97 -8.73
C MET A 22 -25.00 21.42 -10.19
N SER A 23 -26.19 21.28 -10.76
CA SER A 23 -26.54 21.92 -12.01
C SER A 23 -26.57 23.44 -11.76
N HIS A 24 -25.45 24.08 -11.94
CA HIS A 24 -25.47 25.49 -12.23
C HIS A 24 -25.93 25.61 -13.69
N GLU A 25 -27.22 25.70 -13.87
CA GLU A 25 -27.83 26.13 -15.10
C GLU A 25 -27.47 27.59 -15.34
N VAL A 26 -26.28 27.82 -15.94
CA VAL A 26 -26.00 29.05 -16.63
C VAL A 26 -26.60 28.87 -18.01
N ALA A 27 -27.84 29.34 -18.17
CA ALA A 27 -28.41 29.54 -19.48
C ALA A 27 -27.52 30.53 -20.25
N SER A 28 -26.67 30.02 -21.11
CA SER A 28 -25.98 30.73 -22.19
C SER A 28 -26.43 30.07 -23.49
N GLU A 29 -27.35 30.71 -24.16
CA GLU A 29 -27.62 30.43 -25.58
C GLU A 29 -26.32 30.64 -26.38
N GLY A 30 -25.84 29.58 -27.03
CA GLY A 30 -24.86 29.68 -28.10
C GLY A 30 -23.44 29.30 -27.69
N SER A 31 -23.16 28.03 -27.55
CA SER A 31 -21.96 27.27 -27.89
C SER A 31 -22.04 25.94 -27.16
N GLY A 32 -21.91 24.83 -27.86
CA GLY A 32 -22.02 23.49 -27.27
C GLY A 32 -20.92 23.19 -26.25
N VAL A 33 -21.04 23.74 -25.07
CA VAL A 33 -20.26 23.35 -23.90
C VAL A 33 -20.92 22.10 -23.35
N MET A 34 -20.27 20.95 -23.50
CA MET A 34 -20.63 19.71 -22.81
C MET A 34 -20.67 20.01 -21.32
N GLY A 35 -21.85 20.04 -20.72
CA GLY A 35 -22.02 20.24 -19.29
C GLY A 35 -21.35 19.10 -18.53
N GLY A 36 -20.33 19.37 -17.76
CA GLY A 36 -19.69 18.41 -16.88
C GLY A 36 -20.39 18.36 -15.51
N SER A 37 -20.22 17.28 -14.78
CA SER A 37 -20.77 17.10 -13.44
C SER A 37 -19.71 16.70 -12.43
N PHE A 38 -19.81 17.25 -11.22
CA PHE A 38 -19.01 16.81 -10.09
C PHE A 38 -19.60 15.53 -9.48
N TYR A 39 -18.72 14.68 -8.95
CA TYR A 39 -19.12 13.51 -8.20
C TYR A 39 -18.16 13.23 -7.05
N VAL A 40 -18.61 12.46 -6.08
CA VAL A 40 -17.81 11.87 -5.03
C VAL A 40 -17.96 10.37 -5.06
N SER A 41 -16.92 9.64 -4.70
CA SER A 41 -16.97 8.20 -4.61
C SER A 41 -16.30 7.70 -3.34
N ALA A 42 -16.79 6.59 -2.82
CA ALA A 42 -16.17 5.83 -1.76
C ALA A 42 -16.12 4.37 -2.15
N ALA A 43 -15.01 3.70 -1.89
CA ALA A 43 -14.81 2.34 -2.29
C ALA A 43 -14.13 1.52 -1.19
N TYR A 44 -14.60 0.31 -1.01
CA TYR A 44 -13.87 -0.73 -0.32
C TYR A 44 -12.96 -1.43 -1.33
N SER A 45 -11.63 -1.36 -1.10
CA SER A 45 -10.63 -1.76 -2.08
C SER A 45 -9.60 -2.72 -1.49
N PRO A 46 -9.98 -3.98 -1.18
CA PRO A 46 -9.06 -4.94 -0.62
C PRO A 46 -7.83 -5.10 -1.51
N ALA A 47 -6.65 -5.07 -0.89
CA ALA A 47 -5.39 -5.13 -1.59
C ALA A 47 -4.55 -6.32 -1.08
N PHE A 48 -3.83 -6.94 -2.02
CA PHE A 48 -2.90 -8.02 -1.70
C PHE A 48 -1.48 -7.49 -1.92
N PRO A 49 -0.66 -7.37 -0.84
CA PRO A 49 0.71 -6.96 -1.02
C PRO A 49 1.46 -8.08 -1.75
N SER A 50 2.10 -7.73 -2.86
CA SER A 50 3.04 -8.60 -3.54
C SER A 50 4.45 -8.14 -3.17
N VAL A 51 4.97 -8.65 -2.07
CA VAL A 51 6.36 -8.46 -1.67
C VAL A 51 7.08 -9.79 -1.93
N THR A 52 7.82 -9.86 -3.02
CA THR A 52 8.52 -11.09 -3.41
C THR A 52 9.82 -11.29 -2.64
N SER A 53 10.46 -10.21 -2.21
CA SER A 53 11.63 -10.27 -1.33
C SER A 53 11.73 -9.01 -0.48
N PHE A 54 12.16 -9.19 0.74
CA PHE A 54 12.40 -8.12 1.70
C PHE A 54 13.89 -8.09 2.02
N ASP A 55 14.62 -7.26 1.29
CA ASP A 55 16.07 -7.15 1.46
C ASP A 55 16.37 -6.05 2.50
N MET A 56 16.78 -6.46 3.70
CA MET A 56 17.09 -5.54 4.79
C MET A 56 18.60 -5.43 4.96
N ARG A 57 19.08 -4.20 5.10
CA ARG A 57 20.51 -3.90 5.32
C ARG A 57 20.67 -2.83 6.37
N GLU A 58 21.85 -2.77 6.95
CA GLU A 58 22.27 -1.60 7.70
C GLU A 58 22.48 -0.41 6.74
N SER A 59 21.93 0.76 7.04
CA SER A 59 21.98 1.92 6.14
C SER A 59 23.41 2.40 5.84
N SER A 60 24.38 2.10 6.70
CA SER A 60 25.78 2.50 6.58
C SER A 60 26.72 1.43 6.01
N ARG A 61 26.21 0.21 5.70
CA ARG A 61 27.02 -0.92 5.24
C ARG A 61 26.38 -1.69 4.11
N GLU A 62 27.21 -2.21 3.17
CA GLU A 62 26.72 -2.97 2.02
C GLU A 62 26.38 -4.43 2.35
N THR A 63 27.09 -5.04 3.32
CA THR A 63 26.89 -6.45 3.68
C THR A 63 26.19 -6.59 5.01
N SER A 64 25.04 -7.26 5.00
CA SER A 64 24.29 -7.58 6.20
C SER A 64 23.60 -8.93 6.02
N TYR A 65 23.50 -9.67 7.09
CA TYR A 65 22.75 -10.92 7.14
C TYR A 65 21.46 -10.69 7.92
N VAL A 66 20.35 -11.19 7.42
CA VAL A 66 19.07 -11.11 8.10
C VAL A 66 18.78 -12.44 8.79
N ARG A 67 18.45 -12.36 10.08
CA ARG A 67 18.08 -13.51 10.89
C ARG A 67 16.72 -13.28 11.52
N GLY A 68 15.80 -14.22 11.33
CA GLY A 68 14.50 -14.22 11.99
C GLY A 68 14.59 -14.73 13.42
N TYR A 69 13.62 -14.33 14.23
CA TYR A 69 13.44 -14.86 15.57
C TYR A 69 13.11 -16.36 15.53
N ASP A 70 13.59 -17.12 16.51
CA ASP A 70 13.34 -18.55 16.58
C ASP A 70 11.90 -18.83 17.02
N LYS A 71 11.23 -19.68 16.29
CA LYS A 71 9.82 -20.03 16.50
C LYS A 71 9.54 -20.75 17.82
N SER A 72 10.54 -21.45 18.36
CA SER A 72 10.42 -22.25 19.57
C SER A 72 10.60 -21.45 20.87
N VAL A 73 11.10 -20.21 20.78
CA VAL A 73 11.37 -19.38 21.95
C VAL A 73 10.07 -18.79 22.52
N ALA A 74 9.78 -19.14 23.78
CA ALA A 74 8.53 -18.78 24.45
C ALA A 74 8.51 -17.37 25.04
N THR A 75 9.65 -16.69 25.10
CA THR A 75 9.79 -15.32 25.66
C THR A 75 10.53 -14.44 24.67
N ILE A 76 10.07 -13.17 24.50
CA ILE A 76 10.78 -12.22 23.64
C ILE A 76 11.94 -11.64 24.44
N ASP A 77 13.15 -12.05 24.10
CA ASP A 77 14.41 -11.44 24.55
C ASP A 77 15.28 -11.13 23.33
N VAL A 78 15.28 -9.85 22.95
CA VAL A 78 16.02 -9.36 21.79
C VAL A 78 17.53 -9.14 22.08
N SER A 79 17.96 -9.29 23.34
CA SER A 79 19.37 -9.18 23.74
C SER A 79 20.14 -10.49 23.60
N ALA A 80 19.45 -11.61 23.45
CA ALA A 80 20.03 -12.92 23.31
C ALA A 80 20.26 -13.29 21.82
N PRO A 81 21.51 -13.35 21.33
CA PRO A 81 21.81 -13.70 19.93
C PRO A 81 21.26 -15.06 19.50
N ALA A 82 21.24 -16.02 20.43
CA ALA A 82 20.76 -17.39 20.19
C ALA A 82 19.27 -17.45 19.76
N ASN A 83 18.50 -16.42 20.11
CA ASN A 83 17.08 -16.34 19.75
C ASN A 83 16.85 -15.96 18.28
N PHE A 84 17.90 -15.59 17.54
CA PHE A 84 17.83 -15.25 16.12
C PHE A 84 18.53 -16.31 15.25
N SER A 85 18.02 -17.51 15.24
CA SER A 85 18.65 -18.65 14.59
C SER A 85 18.24 -18.82 13.12
N LYS A 86 17.08 -18.28 12.70
CA LYS A 86 16.52 -18.50 11.37
C LYS A 86 17.19 -17.64 10.30
N SER A 87 18.06 -18.24 9.47
CA SER A 87 18.67 -17.58 8.30
C SER A 87 17.67 -17.42 7.15
N GLY A 88 17.89 -16.40 6.31
CA GLY A 88 17.04 -16.14 5.14
C GLY A 88 15.59 -15.78 5.50
N TYR A 89 15.42 -15.05 6.59
CA TYR A 89 14.10 -14.62 7.04
C TYR A 89 13.53 -13.53 6.14
N THR A 90 12.27 -13.68 5.78
CA THR A 90 11.45 -12.67 5.10
C THR A 90 10.17 -12.45 5.88
N PHE A 91 9.71 -11.20 5.95
CA PHE A 91 8.40 -10.91 6.54
C PHE A 91 7.27 -11.38 5.61
N ALA A 92 6.28 -12.03 6.19
CA ALA A 92 5.01 -12.27 5.53
C ALA A 92 3.98 -11.27 6.04
N PHE A 93 3.15 -10.75 5.16
CA PHE A 93 2.10 -9.82 5.51
C PHE A 93 0.72 -10.44 5.35
N SER A 94 -0.17 -10.15 6.30
CA SER A 94 -1.54 -10.63 6.24
C SER A 94 -2.31 -9.95 5.11
N LYS A 95 -3.15 -10.71 4.44
CA LYS A 95 -4.14 -10.20 3.50
C LYS A 95 -5.28 -9.58 4.30
N ASN A 96 -5.04 -8.42 4.93
CA ASN A 96 -6.07 -7.81 5.75
C ASN A 96 -7.07 -7.10 4.84
N LEU A 97 -8.16 -7.80 4.54
CA LEU A 97 -9.20 -7.35 3.64
C LEU A 97 -10.02 -6.17 4.20
N LEU A 98 -10.07 -6.00 5.52
CA LEU A 98 -11.01 -5.07 6.17
C LEU A 98 -10.49 -3.63 6.34
N THR A 99 -9.23 -3.35 6.01
CA THR A 99 -8.60 -2.04 6.25
C THR A 99 -8.07 -1.38 4.99
N SER A 100 -8.85 -1.46 3.91
CA SER A 100 -8.47 -0.87 2.62
C SER A 100 -9.64 -0.10 2.03
N PHE A 101 -9.51 1.22 1.98
CA PHE A 101 -10.57 2.13 1.53
C PHE A 101 -9.99 3.17 0.57
N ASP A 102 -10.79 3.53 -0.42
CA ASP A 102 -10.54 4.65 -1.32
C ASP A 102 -11.70 5.63 -1.26
N GLY A 103 -11.39 6.93 -1.39
CA GLY A 103 -12.36 7.99 -1.56
C GLY A 103 -11.88 8.92 -2.66
N ALA A 104 -12.76 9.38 -3.52
CA ALA A 104 -12.40 10.32 -4.57
C ALA A 104 -13.44 11.42 -4.76
N VAL A 105 -12.95 12.55 -5.24
CA VAL A 105 -13.76 13.62 -5.82
C VAL A 105 -13.36 13.77 -7.27
N GLY A 106 -14.33 13.93 -8.16
CA GLY A 106 -14.03 13.97 -9.57
C GLY A 106 -14.97 14.89 -10.35
N TYR A 107 -14.56 15.14 -11.58
CA TYR A 107 -15.32 15.89 -12.56
C TYR A 107 -15.44 15.08 -13.85
N SER A 108 -16.67 14.86 -14.29
CA SER A 108 -17.00 14.10 -15.50
C SER A 108 -17.37 15.03 -16.64
N LEU A 109 -16.82 14.76 -17.80
CA LEU A 109 -17.07 15.46 -19.08
C LEU A 109 -17.80 14.52 -20.07
N GLY A 110 -18.71 13.72 -19.60
CA GLY A 110 -19.35 12.67 -20.38
C GLY A 110 -18.56 11.36 -20.34
N GLY A 111 -17.73 11.05 -21.33
CA GLY A 111 -16.87 9.84 -21.29
C GLY A 111 -15.57 10.01 -20.54
N ALA A 112 -15.01 11.20 -20.54
CA ALA A 112 -13.76 11.50 -19.84
C ALA A 112 -14.02 11.98 -18.40
N ARG A 113 -13.20 11.54 -17.42
CA ARG A 113 -13.27 11.97 -16.03
C ARG A 113 -11.88 12.29 -15.50
N VAL A 114 -11.82 13.24 -14.57
CA VAL A 114 -10.60 13.51 -13.77
C VAL A 114 -10.96 13.33 -12.30
N GLU A 115 -10.16 12.58 -11.57
CA GLU A 115 -10.40 12.26 -10.17
C GLU A 115 -9.19 12.63 -9.30
N LEU A 116 -9.43 13.26 -8.17
CA LEU A 116 -8.49 13.30 -7.05
C LEU A 116 -8.93 12.23 -6.05
N GLU A 117 -8.08 11.22 -5.85
CA GLU A 117 -8.37 10.06 -5.03
C GLU A 117 -7.42 9.99 -3.85
N ALA A 118 -7.95 9.73 -2.67
CA ALA A 118 -7.20 9.38 -1.47
C ALA A 118 -7.47 7.92 -1.12
N SER A 119 -6.43 7.19 -0.71
CA SER A 119 -6.58 5.79 -0.29
C SER A 119 -5.80 5.50 0.98
N TYR A 120 -6.30 4.55 1.76
CA TYR A 120 -5.65 4.03 2.95
C TYR A 120 -5.63 2.51 2.92
N ARG A 121 -4.44 1.92 3.15
CA ARG A 121 -4.22 0.48 3.20
C ARG A 121 -3.30 0.13 4.34
N ARG A 122 -3.62 -0.94 5.05
CA ARG A 122 -2.83 -1.44 6.17
C ARG A 122 -2.56 -2.93 6.00
N PHE A 123 -1.30 -3.32 6.15
CA PHE A 123 -0.85 -4.71 6.06
C PHE A 123 -0.12 -5.05 7.36
N ALA A 124 -0.69 -5.92 8.17
CA ALA A 124 -0.05 -6.40 9.38
C ALA A 124 0.89 -7.57 9.06
N THR A 125 1.96 -7.72 9.82
CA THR A 125 2.82 -8.90 9.73
C THR A 125 2.02 -10.15 10.08
N LEU A 126 2.14 -11.18 9.25
CA LEU A 126 1.38 -12.41 9.41
C LEU A 126 1.98 -13.26 10.53
N ALA A 127 1.21 -13.43 11.59
CA ALA A 127 1.45 -14.48 12.56
C ALA A 127 1.01 -15.82 11.96
N ASP A 128 1.98 -16.64 11.51
CA ASP A 128 1.69 -17.96 10.92
C ASP A 128 1.27 -19.03 11.94
N GLY A 129 1.07 -18.61 13.19
CA GLY A 129 0.69 -19.49 14.31
C GLY A 129 1.76 -20.48 14.74
N GLN A 130 2.96 -20.43 14.15
CA GLN A 130 4.06 -21.34 14.46
C GLN A 130 5.01 -20.78 15.52
N TYR A 131 4.88 -19.51 15.88
CA TYR A 131 5.71 -18.90 16.92
C TYR A 131 5.14 -19.20 18.30
N ALA A 132 6.00 -19.70 19.21
CA ALA A 132 5.62 -19.95 20.61
C ALA A 132 5.20 -18.66 21.34
N LYS A 133 5.70 -17.51 20.90
CA LYS A 133 5.34 -16.19 21.42
C LYS A 133 4.83 -15.28 20.31
N SER A 134 3.61 -14.79 20.46
CA SER A 134 3.03 -13.78 19.55
C SER A 134 3.84 -12.49 19.57
N GLY A 135 4.05 -11.91 18.39
CA GLY A 135 4.86 -10.71 18.17
C GLY A 135 6.33 -11.01 17.82
N ALA A 136 6.78 -12.25 17.92
CA ALA A 136 8.13 -12.65 17.52
C ALA A 136 8.30 -12.70 16.00
N GLU A 137 7.21 -12.92 15.27
CA GLU A 137 7.14 -12.88 13.80
C GLU A 137 7.47 -11.50 13.20
N SER A 138 7.33 -10.46 13.99
CA SER A 138 7.63 -9.09 13.58
C SER A 138 9.09 -8.67 13.83
N LEU A 139 9.91 -9.56 14.42
CA LEU A 139 11.28 -9.28 14.81
C LEU A 139 12.28 -9.90 13.84
N ALA A 140 13.24 -9.10 13.39
CA ALA A 140 14.37 -9.58 12.62
C ALA A 140 15.68 -8.91 13.11
N ALA A 141 16.75 -9.69 13.21
CA ALA A 141 18.08 -9.19 13.47
C ALA A 141 18.82 -8.93 12.15
N ILE A 142 19.40 -7.75 12.04
CA ILE A 142 20.37 -7.40 10.99
C ILE A 142 21.76 -7.58 11.57
N VAL A 143 22.50 -8.52 11.02
CA VAL A 143 23.80 -8.98 11.55
C VAL A 143 24.91 -8.55 10.60
N ARG A 144 26.00 -8.04 11.14
CA ARG A 144 27.16 -7.55 10.37
C ARG A 144 28.02 -8.67 9.80
N ASP A 145 28.03 -9.83 10.45
CA ASP A 145 28.86 -10.98 10.11
C ASP A 145 28.01 -12.24 9.94
N ALA A 146 28.58 -13.29 9.35
CA ALA A 146 27.89 -14.56 9.17
C ALA A 146 27.46 -15.23 10.49
N VAL A 147 28.19 -14.95 11.57
CA VAL A 147 27.88 -15.46 12.92
C VAL A 147 27.36 -14.32 13.77
N ILE A 148 26.18 -14.52 14.37
CA ILE A 148 25.59 -13.55 15.29
C ILE A 148 26.24 -13.61 16.66
N THR A 149 26.63 -12.44 17.20
CA THR A 149 27.20 -12.28 18.52
C THR A 149 26.57 -11.09 19.23
N GLU A 150 26.74 -10.94 20.54
CA GLU A 150 26.12 -9.86 21.33
C GLU A 150 26.41 -8.44 20.82
N ASN A 151 27.49 -8.24 20.04
CA ASN A 151 27.96 -6.91 19.65
C ASN A 151 27.91 -6.63 18.14
N ASN A 152 27.35 -7.53 17.32
CA ASN A 152 27.39 -7.39 15.86
C ASN A 152 26.01 -7.38 15.18
N TYR A 153 24.92 -7.21 15.94
CA TYR A 153 23.58 -7.14 15.38
C TYR A 153 22.73 -6.06 16.04
N PHE A 154 21.69 -5.64 15.36
CA PHE A 154 20.59 -4.85 15.90
C PHE A 154 19.26 -5.43 15.40
N VAL A 155 18.20 -5.18 16.15
CA VAL A 155 16.88 -5.74 15.87
C VAL A 155 15.99 -4.68 15.24
N VAL A 156 15.30 -5.06 14.19
CA VAL A 156 14.22 -4.29 13.57
C VAL A 156 12.89 -4.96 13.88
N LYS A 157 11.89 -4.16 14.20
CA LYS A 157 10.54 -4.63 14.43
C LYS A 157 9.60 -4.03 13.39
N ILE A 158 8.90 -4.90 12.65
CA ILE A 158 7.90 -4.49 11.66
C ILE A 158 6.59 -5.18 11.99
N ASP A 159 5.72 -4.51 12.73
CA ASP A 159 4.41 -5.04 13.09
C ASP A 159 3.40 -4.87 11.94
N GLU A 160 3.52 -3.77 11.22
CA GLU A 160 2.62 -3.42 10.13
C GLU A 160 3.28 -2.44 9.15
N ILE A 161 2.75 -2.43 7.95
CA ILE A 161 3.03 -1.42 6.94
C ILE A 161 1.71 -0.72 6.61
N THR A 162 1.68 0.60 6.69
CA THR A 162 0.54 1.38 6.20
C THR A 162 0.93 2.18 4.97
N ASN A 163 0.00 2.27 4.02
CA ASN A 163 0.17 3.07 2.83
C ASN A 163 -1.04 3.99 2.67
N THR A 164 -0.81 5.28 2.82
CA THR A 164 -1.78 6.33 2.49
C THR A 164 -1.35 6.95 1.18
N SER A 165 -2.22 7.06 0.20
CA SER A 165 -1.85 7.68 -1.07
C SER A 165 -2.86 8.73 -1.53
N VAL A 166 -2.34 9.72 -2.25
CA VAL A 166 -3.13 10.74 -2.95
C VAL A 166 -2.77 10.68 -4.42
N MET A 167 -3.76 10.44 -5.28
CA MET A 167 -3.58 10.17 -6.70
C MET A 167 -4.43 11.11 -7.53
N LEU A 168 -3.88 11.60 -8.62
CA LEU A 168 -4.63 12.28 -9.70
C LEU A 168 -4.81 11.26 -10.82
N ASN A 169 -6.05 10.90 -11.10
CA ASN A 169 -6.41 9.92 -12.11
C ASN A 169 -7.14 10.58 -13.28
N GLY A 170 -6.78 10.18 -14.50
CA GLY A 170 -7.58 10.37 -15.70
C GLY A 170 -8.31 9.08 -16.01
N CYS A 171 -9.61 9.16 -16.20
CA CYS A 171 -10.46 8.00 -16.48
C CYS A 171 -11.22 8.20 -17.79
N TYR A 172 -11.58 7.09 -18.42
CA TYR A 172 -12.43 7.06 -19.58
C TYR A 172 -13.50 5.99 -19.44
N ASP A 173 -14.76 6.41 -19.56
CA ASP A 173 -15.94 5.53 -19.54
C ASP A 173 -16.37 5.26 -20.97
N VAL A 174 -16.48 3.97 -21.33
CA VAL A 174 -17.03 3.55 -22.61
C VAL A 174 -18.54 3.61 -22.52
N LEU A 175 -19.11 4.72 -22.96
CA LEU A 175 -20.55 4.94 -22.90
C LEU A 175 -21.25 4.09 -23.96
N HIS A 176 -22.17 3.25 -23.54
CA HIS A 176 -23.11 2.53 -24.42
C HIS A 176 -24.51 3.08 -24.18
N THR A 177 -25.15 3.51 -25.24
CA THR A 177 -26.46 4.18 -25.16
C THR A 177 -27.60 3.27 -24.72
N ASP A 178 -27.46 1.95 -24.84
CA ASP A 178 -28.54 0.98 -24.64
C ASP A 178 -28.38 0.09 -23.39
N LEU A 179 -27.25 0.21 -22.65
CA LEU A 179 -27.01 -0.61 -21.48
C LEU A 179 -26.70 0.25 -20.23
N PRO A 180 -27.25 -0.11 -19.06
CA PRO A 180 -26.99 0.58 -17.81
C PRO A 180 -25.56 0.28 -17.26
N VAL A 181 -24.72 -0.36 -18.06
CA VAL A 181 -23.37 -0.81 -17.70
C VAL A 181 -22.35 -0.14 -18.60
N SER A 182 -21.38 0.53 -18.02
CA SER A 182 -20.29 1.20 -18.74
C SER A 182 -18.93 0.66 -18.27
N PRO A 183 -18.18 0.02 -19.14
CA PRO A 183 -16.78 -0.28 -18.85
C PRO A 183 -15.96 1.00 -18.67
N TYR A 184 -14.98 0.98 -17.78
CA TYR A 184 -14.09 2.12 -17.58
C TYR A 184 -12.64 1.69 -17.42
N VAL A 185 -11.74 2.61 -17.72
CA VAL A 185 -10.32 2.51 -17.47
C VAL A 185 -9.81 3.82 -16.88
N CYS A 186 -8.92 3.72 -15.90
CA CYS A 186 -8.24 4.88 -15.34
C CYS A 186 -6.74 4.64 -15.28
N ALA A 187 -5.99 5.74 -15.42
CA ALA A 187 -4.57 5.79 -15.13
C ALA A 187 -4.27 7.04 -14.31
N GLY A 188 -3.37 6.93 -13.37
CA GLY A 188 -3.04 8.04 -12.48
C GLY A 188 -1.63 8.00 -11.94
N ILE A 189 -1.21 9.16 -11.47
CA ILE A 189 0.06 9.36 -10.76
C ILE A 189 -0.20 10.15 -9.48
N GLY A 190 0.68 9.99 -8.49
CA GLY A 190 0.52 10.69 -7.23
C GLY A 190 1.61 10.37 -6.23
N ALA A 191 1.32 10.62 -4.97
CA ALA A 191 2.22 10.37 -3.86
C ALA A 191 1.65 9.28 -2.95
N SER A 192 2.53 8.39 -2.49
CA SER A 192 2.26 7.40 -1.45
C SER A 192 3.12 7.70 -0.22
N PHE A 193 2.47 7.73 0.93
CA PHE A 193 3.08 7.88 2.24
C PHE A 193 3.09 6.50 2.89
N VAL A 194 4.24 5.86 2.84
CA VAL A 194 4.44 4.52 3.38
C VAL A 194 5.03 4.63 4.77
N ASP A 195 4.32 4.13 5.77
CA ASP A 195 4.81 4.05 7.15
C ASP A 195 5.26 2.62 7.46
N ILE A 196 6.52 2.50 7.83
CA ILE A 196 7.15 1.27 8.31
C ILE A 196 7.75 1.58 9.67
N SER A 197 7.27 0.93 10.72
CA SER A 197 7.80 1.11 12.09
C SER A 197 7.82 2.58 12.56
N LYS A 198 6.76 3.35 12.27
CA LYS A 198 6.60 4.78 12.58
C LYS A 198 7.52 5.71 11.79
N GLN A 199 8.18 5.20 10.77
CA GLN A 199 8.96 5.99 9.82
C GLN A 199 8.16 6.16 8.53
N VAL A 200 7.67 7.38 8.31
CA VAL A 200 6.92 7.71 7.09
C VAL A 200 7.89 8.08 5.98
N THR A 201 7.75 7.42 4.84
CA THR A 201 8.52 7.74 3.63
C THR A 201 7.56 8.09 2.50
N THR A 202 7.77 9.25 1.88
CA THR A 202 6.98 9.68 0.72
C THR A 202 7.59 9.12 -0.57
N LYS A 203 6.77 8.49 -1.40
CA LYS A 203 7.14 7.90 -2.68
C LYS A 203 6.24 8.39 -3.80
N LEU A 204 6.82 8.59 -4.98
CA LEU A 204 6.03 8.77 -6.18
C LEU A 204 5.38 7.44 -6.56
N ALA A 205 4.09 7.50 -6.90
CA ALA A 205 3.27 6.33 -7.17
C ALA A 205 2.53 6.47 -8.50
N TYR A 206 2.18 5.32 -9.08
CA TYR A 206 1.28 5.23 -10.22
C TYR A 206 0.18 4.22 -9.96
N ARG A 207 -0.96 4.41 -10.64
CA ARG A 207 -2.14 3.54 -10.47
C ARG A 207 -2.82 3.33 -11.81
N GLY A 208 -3.27 2.10 -12.03
CA GLY A 208 -4.19 1.75 -13.10
C GLY A 208 -5.44 1.12 -12.51
N LYS A 209 -6.62 1.47 -13.04
CA LYS A 209 -7.90 0.86 -12.66
C LYS A 209 -8.66 0.44 -13.91
N VAL A 210 -9.33 -0.69 -13.86
CA VAL A 210 -10.24 -1.16 -14.89
C VAL A 210 -11.47 -1.76 -14.23
N GLY A 211 -12.64 -1.58 -14.82
CA GLY A 211 -13.86 -2.13 -14.25
C GLY A 211 -15.10 -1.81 -15.05
N ILE A 212 -16.21 -2.03 -14.41
CA ILE A 212 -17.54 -1.72 -14.93
C ILE A 212 -18.29 -0.83 -13.93
N SER A 213 -18.99 0.15 -14.44
CA SER A 213 -19.91 1.00 -13.68
C SER A 213 -21.33 0.62 -14.06
N TYR A 214 -22.17 0.38 -13.06
CA TYR A 214 -23.59 0.15 -13.23
C TYR A 214 -24.37 1.34 -12.66
N GLN A 215 -25.13 2.01 -13.50
CA GLN A 215 -25.96 3.14 -13.08
C GLN A 215 -27.27 2.62 -12.47
N PHE A 216 -27.36 2.73 -11.14
CA PHE A 216 -28.54 2.27 -10.39
C PHE A 216 -29.67 3.31 -10.39
N THR A 217 -29.30 4.59 -10.21
CA THR A 217 -30.18 5.76 -10.42
C THR A 217 -29.42 6.82 -11.19
N PRO A 218 -30.06 7.89 -11.67
CA PRO A 218 -29.37 9.01 -12.31
C PRO A 218 -28.22 9.61 -11.44
N GLU A 219 -28.35 9.48 -10.09
CA GLU A 219 -27.40 10.04 -9.12
C GLU A 219 -26.46 9.00 -8.52
N ILE A 220 -26.78 7.69 -8.62
CA ILE A 220 -26.05 6.62 -7.93
C ILE A 220 -25.57 5.58 -8.93
N SER A 221 -24.26 5.37 -8.92
CA SER A 221 -23.63 4.31 -9.68
C SER A 221 -22.87 3.34 -8.77
N LEU A 222 -22.95 2.06 -9.08
CA LEU A 222 -22.17 1.01 -8.46
C LEU A 222 -20.98 0.68 -9.36
N VAL A 223 -19.79 0.64 -8.81
CA VAL A 223 -18.55 0.37 -9.54
C VAL A 223 -17.93 -0.93 -9.05
N VAL A 224 -17.57 -1.82 -9.97
CA VAL A 224 -16.85 -3.07 -9.69
C VAL A 224 -15.66 -3.16 -10.61
N GLY A 225 -14.48 -3.41 -10.06
CA GLY A 225 -13.28 -3.46 -10.88
C GLY A 225 -12.04 -3.94 -10.15
N GLY A 226 -10.93 -3.90 -10.84
CA GLY A 226 -9.61 -4.17 -10.30
C GLY A 226 -8.69 -2.97 -10.43
N PHE A 227 -7.69 -2.89 -9.56
CA PHE A 227 -6.67 -1.88 -9.67
C PHE A 227 -5.27 -2.48 -9.49
N TYR A 228 -4.32 -1.75 -10.04
CA TYR A 228 -2.90 -1.96 -9.83
C TYR A 228 -2.30 -0.67 -9.29
N HIS A 229 -1.52 -0.75 -8.21
CA HIS A 229 -0.83 0.38 -7.62
C HIS A 229 0.64 0.04 -7.44
N GLY A 230 1.51 0.87 -7.99
CA GLY A 230 2.96 0.68 -7.92
C GLY A 230 3.68 1.94 -7.46
N LEU A 231 4.89 1.75 -6.96
CA LEU A 231 5.81 2.81 -6.56
C LEU A 231 6.96 2.88 -7.56
N PHE A 232 7.44 4.08 -7.86
CA PHE A 232 8.60 4.26 -8.74
C PHE A 232 9.93 3.91 -8.07
N ASP A 233 10.00 4.00 -6.73
CA ASP A 233 11.18 3.64 -5.93
C ASP A 233 10.75 2.86 -4.69
N GLU A 234 11.38 1.74 -4.46
CA GLU A 234 11.06 0.73 -3.45
C GLU A 234 12.06 0.69 -2.29
N SER A 235 12.96 1.66 -2.25
CA SER A 235 14.01 1.74 -1.25
C SER A 235 13.58 2.60 -0.06
N TYR A 236 13.46 2.01 1.10
CA TYR A 236 13.13 2.68 2.36
C TYR A 236 14.38 2.77 3.21
N LYS A 237 14.75 3.99 3.62
CA LYS A 237 15.95 4.26 4.42
C LYS A 237 15.56 4.76 5.81
N ASP A 238 16.53 4.71 6.72
CA ASP A 238 16.40 5.30 8.06
C ASP A 238 15.34 4.67 8.98
N ILE A 239 15.01 3.38 8.77
CA ILE A 239 14.13 2.64 9.67
C ILE A 239 14.84 2.47 11.03
N PRO A 240 14.25 2.94 12.14
CA PRO A 240 14.89 2.92 13.44
C PRO A 240 15.06 1.49 13.96
N ALA A 241 16.18 1.21 14.61
CA ALA A 241 16.38 -0.03 15.34
C ALA A 241 15.44 -0.10 16.55
N HIS A 242 14.82 -1.24 16.77
CA HIS A 242 13.93 -1.48 17.89
C HIS A 242 14.69 -1.59 19.22
N ASN A 243 15.90 -2.16 19.18
CA ASN A 243 16.79 -2.24 20.32
C ASN A 243 18.26 -2.29 19.84
N SER A 244 19.05 -1.32 20.24
CA SER A 244 20.48 -1.26 19.96
C SER A 244 21.24 -1.33 21.29
N VAL A 245 21.32 -2.52 21.88
CA VAL A 245 21.82 -2.69 23.26
C VAL A 245 23.28 -2.25 23.43
N LYS A 246 24.09 -2.15 22.36
CA LYS A 246 25.51 -1.81 22.47
C LYS A 246 26.12 -1.06 21.28
N PHE A 247 25.31 -0.45 20.41
CA PHE A 247 25.88 0.36 19.34
C PHE A 247 25.93 1.85 19.72
N PRO A 248 27.11 2.46 19.78
CA PRO A 248 27.24 3.91 19.84
C PRO A 248 26.88 4.47 18.46
N GLY A 249 25.70 4.99 18.30
CA GLY A 249 25.17 5.54 17.07
C GLY A 249 23.76 5.01 16.77
N GLU A 250 22.98 5.80 16.06
CA GLU A 250 21.66 5.39 15.59
C GLU A 250 21.83 4.27 14.54
N ALA A 251 21.62 3.03 14.95
CA ALA A 251 21.54 1.93 14.00
C ALA A 251 20.24 2.10 13.19
N LYS A 252 20.37 2.25 11.88
CA LYS A 252 19.27 2.43 10.94
C LYS A 252 19.31 1.33 9.91
N ALA A 253 18.13 0.79 9.61
CA ALA A 253 17.96 -0.18 8.54
C ALA A 253 17.51 0.50 7.26
N SER A 254 17.95 -0.01 6.14
CA SER A 254 17.32 0.23 4.84
C SER A 254 16.61 -1.04 4.37
N VAL A 255 15.43 -0.87 3.84
CA VAL A 255 14.61 -1.95 3.32
C VAL A 255 14.38 -1.70 1.85
N LYS A 256 14.56 -2.74 1.05
CA LYS A 256 14.19 -2.73 -0.35
C LYS A 256 13.18 -3.86 -0.57
N ALA A 257 11.97 -3.47 -0.96
CA ALA A 257 10.90 -4.41 -1.26
C ALA A 257 10.86 -4.64 -2.77
N HIS A 258 10.88 -5.90 -3.21
CA HIS A 258 10.80 -6.28 -4.62
C HIS A 258 9.54 -7.10 -4.89
#